data_9d3d91dd33428de56c43932e1598fe3d
#
_entry.id   9d3d91dd33428de56c43932e1598fe3d
#
_cell.length_a   1.000
_cell.length_b   1.000
_cell.length_c   1.000
_cell.angle_alpha   90.00
_cell.angle_beta   90.00
_cell.angle_gamma   90.00
#
_symmetry.space_group_name_H-M   'P 1'
#
loop_
_entity.id
_entity.type
_entity.pdbx_description
1 polymer ?
#
loop_
_entity_poly.entity_id
_entity_poly.type
_entity_poly.pdbx_seq_one_letter_code
_entity_poly.pdbx_strand_id
1 'polypeptide(L)'
;MIFQNGRRIFAAMLLSMLLLVTSCATQAPSRYDQAQKESTQRNAPPAVAKQAEQGSSFNKFFPKGSSGFQTVPAQEKKGFAEYKLKQGGKDVAVLSISDTISTPTTAAKFKSSTKTIAGYPAVNQGNNGTAVLVGDRYQVKIQSRDPSFTQSDREAWLQKFNLNGLSRLK
;
A
#
# COMPACT_ATOMS: atom_id res chain seq x y z
N MET A 1 -9.68 54.03 44.29
CA MET A 1 -9.07 52.67 44.11
C MET A 1 -9.67 51.78 42.99
N ILE A 2 -10.76 52.15 42.37
CA ILE A 2 -11.45 51.33 41.34
C ILE A 2 -10.78 51.44 39.96
N PHE A 3 -10.18 52.55 39.58
CA PHE A 3 -9.55 52.76 38.27
C PHE A 3 -8.22 52.02 38.08
N GLN A 4 -7.49 51.63 39.09
CA GLN A 4 -6.23 50.89 38.97
C GLN A 4 -6.42 49.41 38.66
N ASN A 5 -7.51 48.82 39.08
CA ASN A 5 -7.83 47.42 38.82
C ASN A 5 -8.31 47.20 37.40
N GLY A 6 -9.05 48.17 36.83
CA GLY A 6 -9.51 48.12 35.43
C GLY A 6 -8.36 48.08 34.42
N ARG A 7 -7.31 48.89 34.62
CA ARG A 7 -6.13 48.92 33.77
C ARG A 7 -5.33 47.62 33.84
N ARG A 8 -5.28 46.94 34.98
CA ARG A 8 -4.61 45.64 35.15
C ARG A 8 -5.37 44.51 34.47
N ILE A 9 -6.71 44.55 34.54
CA ILE A 9 -7.57 43.55 33.85
C ILE A 9 -7.49 43.74 32.35
N PHE A 10 -7.50 44.99 31.85
CA PHE A 10 -7.35 45.29 30.43
C PHE A 10 -5.98 44.87 29.89
N ALA A 11 -4.89 45.09 30.63
CA ALA A 11 -3.56 44.67 30.24
C ALA A 11 -3.43 43.14 30.24
N ALA A 12 -4.04 42.44 31.18
CA ALA A 12 -4.05 40.98 31.24
C ALA A 12 -4.88 40.38 30.06
N MET A 13 -6.02 40.97 29.68
CA MET A 13 -6.81 40.56 28.51
C MET A 13 -6.06 40.78 27.20
N LEU A 14 -5.39 41.92 27.04
CA LEU A 14 -4.55 42.19 25.85
C LEU A 14 -3.39 41.23 25.75
N LEU A 15 -2.73 40.89 26.85
CA LEU A 15 -1.61 39.96 26.89
C LEU A 15 -2.05 38.52 26.55
N SER A 16 -3.23 38.09 27.04
CA SER A 16 -3.78 36.77 26.71
C SER A 16 -4.22 36.68 25.24
N MET A 17 -4.72 37.76 24.64
CA MET A 17 -5.10 37.82 23.25
C MET A 17 -3.86 37.79 22.32
N LEU A 18 -2.74 38.41 22.75
CA LEU A 18 -1.48 38.39 22.01
C LEU A 18 -0.86 36.98 21.96
N LEU A 19 -1.05 36.17 23.03
CA LEU A 19 -0.53 34.79 23.10
C LEU A 19 -1.32 33.81 22.23
N LEU A 20 -2.56 34.11 21.86
CA LEU A 20 -3.38 33.27 21.00
C LEU A 20 -3.06 33.42 19.51
N VAL A 21 -2.43 34.51 19.08
CA VAL A 21 -2.09 34.72 17.66
C VAL A 21 -0.68 34.25 17.29
N THR A 22 0.15 33.82 18.25
CA THR A 22 1.51 33.32 17.96
C THR A 22 1.59 31.81 17.72
N SER A 23 0.45 31.11 17.68
CA SER A 23 0.41 29.65 17.46
C SER A 23 0.35 29.21 15.98
N CYS A 24 0.73 30.08 15.03
CA CYS A 24 1.10 29.63 13.69
C CYS A 24 2.55 29.16 13.71
N ALA A 25 2.82 28.05 14.40
CA ALA A 25 4.05 27.32 14.16
C ALA A 25 4.06 26.89 12.69
N THR A 26 4.93 27.49 11.89
CA THR A 26 5.23 27.00 10.53
C THR A 26 5.76 25.57 10.70
N GLN A 27 4.86 24.63 10.47
CA GLN A 27 5.22 23.22 10.49
C GLN A 27 6.32 23.02 9.43
N ALA A 28 7.43 22.42 9.83
CA ALA A 28 8.51 22.12 8.91
C ALA A 28 7.93 21.33 7.71
N PRO A 29 8.34 21.64 6.46
CA PRO A 29 7.79 20.95 5.29
C PRO A 29 7.94 19.45 5.43
N SER A 30 6.83 18.73 5.33
CA SER A 30 6.85 17.27 5.29
C SER A 30 7.53 16.80 4.01
N ARG A 31 8.31 15.72 4.08
CA ARG A 31 8.87 15.06 2.88
C ARG A 31 7.80 14.66 1.86
N TYR A 32 6.54 14.69 2.25
CA TYR A 32 5.39 14.36 1.40
C TYR A 32 4.66 15.59 0.84
N ASP A 33 5.04 16.83 1.24
CA ASP A 33 4.33 18.05 0.83
C ASP A 33 4.36 18.24 -0.69
N GLN A 34 5.47 17.90 -1.33
CA GLN A 34 5.56 17.99 -2.78
C GLN A 34 4.63 16.98 -3.46
N ALA A 35 4.63 15.72 -3.02
CA ALA A 35 3.75 14.69 -3.55
C ALA A 35 2.27 15.04 -3.31
N GLN A 36 1.96 15.67 -2.18
CA GLN A 36 0.60 16.12 -1.86
C GLN A 36 0.18 17.29 -2.74
N LYS A 37 1.06 18.27 -2.97
CA LYS A 37 0.80 19.39 -3.90
C LYS A 37 0.58 18.89 -5.34
N GLU A 38 1.41 17.96 -5.81
CA GLU A 38 1.29 17.37 -7.14
C GLU A 38 -0.02 16.58 -7.29
N SER A 39 -0.41 15.82 -6.28
CA SER A 39 -1.64 15.01 -6.31
C SER A 39 -2.94 15.83 -6.21
N THR A 40 -2.88 17.04 -5.67
CA THR A 40 -4.05 17.93 -5.49
C THR A 40 -4.20 18.96 -6.63
N GLN A 41 -3.29 19.01 -7.59
CA GLN A 41 -3.42 19.91 -8.74
C GLN A 41 -4.67 19.56 -9.58
N ARG A 42 -5.34 20.58 -10.12
CA ARG A 42 -6.59 20.44 -10.87
C ARG A 42 -6.51 19.44 -12.05
N ASN A 43 -5.33 19.22 -12.62
CA ASN A 43 -5.06 18.32 -13.74
C ASN A 43 -4.14 17.17 -13.34
N ALA A 44 -3.99 16.87 -12.04
CA ALA A 44 -3.16 15.75 -11.60
C ALA A 44 -3.66 14.45 -12.24
N PRO A 45 -2.76 13.59 -12.73
CA PRO A 45 -3.15 12.27 -13.21
C PRO A 45 -3.88 11.50 -12.10
N PRO A 46 -4.96 10.80 -12.41
CA PRO A 46 -5.67 10.03 -11.39
C PRO A 46 -4.73 8.98 -10.80
N ALA A 47 -4.74 8.82 -9.47
CA ALA A 47 -3.92 7.85 -8.75
C ALA A 47 -4.15 6.39 -9.23
N VAL A 48 -5.32 6.14 -9.84
CA VAL A 48 -5.66 4.87 -10.48
C VAL A 48 -6.06 5.14 -11.93
N ALA A 49 -5.37 4.49 -12.87
CA ALA A 49 -5.66 4.62 -14.29
C ALA A 49 -7.10 4.18 -14.61
N LYS A 50 -7.74 4.84 -15.58
CA LYS A 50 -9.10 4.46 -16.01
C LYS A 50 -9.14 3.02 -16.54
N GLN A 51 -8.07 2.55 -17.15
CA GLN A 51 -7.90 1.20 -17.72
C GLN A 51 -7.46 0.14 -16.69
N ALA A 52 -7.26 0.53 -15.41
CA ALA A 52 -6.92 -0.44 -14.38
C ALA A 52 -8.07 -1.44 -14.20
N GLU A 53 -7.70 -2.70 -14.01
CA GLU A 53 -8.62 -3.82 -13.84
C GLU A 53 -9.46 -3.66 -12.55
N GLN A 54 -10.68 -4.18 -12.56
CA GLN A 54 -11.49 -4.21 -11.33
C GLN A 54 -10.89 -5.21 -10.33
N GLY A 55 -10.82 -4.84 -9.05
CA GLY A 55 -10.26 -5.70 -8.01
C GLY A 55 -10.96 -7.06 -7.92
N SER A 56 -12.29 -7.08 -8.12
CA SER A 56 -13.10 -8.30 -8.13
C SER A 56 -12.67 -9.32 -9.17
N SER A 57 -12.15 -8.87 -10.32
CA SER A 57 -11.63 -9.76 -11.36
C SER A 57 -10.45 -10.59 -10.91
N PHE A 58 -9.73 -10.14 -9.86
CA PHE A 58 -8.57 -10.84 -9.34
C PHE A 58 -8.91 -12.01 -8.42
N ASN A 59 -10.11 -12.03 -7.81
CA ASN A 59 -10.46 -12.99 -6.77
C ASN A 59 -10.30 -14.46 -7.19
N LYS A 60 -10.59 -14.77 -8.45
CA LYS A 60 -10.49 -16.12 -9.02
C LYS A 60 -9.06 -16.63 -9.20
N PHE A 61 -8.04 -15.77 -9.04
CA PHE A 61 -6.63 -16.13 -9.22
C PHE A 61 -5.92 -16.39 -7.89
N PHE A 62 -6.51 -16.00 -6.77
CA PHE A 62 -5.95 -16.28 -5.44
C PHE A 62 -6.01 -17.78 -5.13
N PRO A 63 -4.99 -18.32 -4.43
CA PRO A 63 -5.02 -19.69 -3.97
C PRO A 63 -6.11 -19.90 -2.92
N LYS A 64 -6.70 -21.08 -2.92
CA LYS A 64 -7.56 -21.52 -1.83
C LYS A 64 -6.73 -21.95 -0.62
N GLY A 65 -7.29 -21.84 0.56
CA GLY A 65 -6.65 -22.34 1.78
C GLY A 65 -6.39 -23.86 1.69
N SER A 66 -5.28 -24.30 2.25
CA SER A 66 -4.87 -25.72 2.27
C SER A 66 -3.88 -25.98 3.40
N SER A 67 -3.81 -27.23 3.87
CA SER A 67 -2.77 -27.68 4.84
C SER A 67 -2.70 -26.83 6.12
N GLY A 68 -3.86 -26.54 6.73
CA GLY A 68 -3.94 -25.73 7.96
C GLY A 68 -3.89 -24.21 7.74
N PHE A 69 -3.78 -23.76 6.49
CA PHE A 69 -3.86 -22.36 6.12
C PHE A 69 -5.26 -22.00 5.59
N GLN A 70 -5.69 -20.79 5.88
CA GLN A 70 -6.93 -20.19 5.38
C GLN A 70 -6.61 -18.90 4.62
N THR A 71 -7.23 -18.72 3.46
CA THR A 71 -7.18 -17.45 2.71
C THR A 71 -8.48 -16.69 2.93
N VAL A 72 -8.37 -15.45 3.40
CA VAL A 72 -9.52 -14.61 3.76
C VAL A 72 -9.43 -13.30 2.98
N PRO A 73 -10.46 -12.92 2.19
CA PRO A 73 -10.51 -11.61 1.53
C PRO A 73 -10.34 -10.48 2.54
N ALA A 74 -9.51 -9.49 2.21
CA ALA A 74 -9.20 -8.38 3.11
C ALA A 74 -9.47 -7.01 2.48
N GLN A 75 -9.08 -6.81 1.23
CA GLN A 75 -9.30 -5.55 0.53
C GLN A 75 -9.53 -5.80 -0.97
N GLU A 76 -10.45 -5.02 -1.53
CA GLU A 76 -10.72 -5.00 -2.96
C GLU A 76 -10.97 -3.56 -3.40
N LYS A 77 -10.27 -3.11 -4.44
CA LYS A 77 -10.47 -1.82 -5.09
C LYS A 77 -9.98 -1.89 -6.52
N LYS A 78 -10.31 -0.91 -7.34
CA LYS A 78 -9.84 -0.83 -8.72
C LYS A 78 -8.31 -0.92 -8.79
N GLY A 79 -7.79 -1.85 -9.57
CA GLY A 79 -6.37 -2.13 -9.72
C GLY A 79 -5.74 -2.95 -8.60
N PHE A 80 -6.51 -3.42 -7.60
CA PHE A 80 -5.93 -4.11 -6.45
C PHE A 80 -6.90 -5.05 -5.76
N ALA A 81 -6.38 -6.23 -5.36
CA ALA A 81 -7.04 -7.11 -4.40
C ALA A 81 -6.03 -7.69 -3.41
N GLU A 82 -6.47 -7.92 -2.17
CA GLU A 82 -5.65 -8.44 -1.09
C GLU A 82 -6.41 -9.48 -0.28
N TYR A 83 -5.71 -10.53 0.10
CA TYR A 83 -6.15 -11.58 0.98
C TYR A 83 -5.19 -11.75 2.15
N LYS A 84 -5.69 -12.06 3.31
CA LYS A 84 -4.91 -12.52 4.45
C LYS A 84 -4.71 -14.02 4.36
N LEU A 85 -3.49 -14.47 4.63
CA LEU A 85 -3.17 -15.87 4.85
C LEU A 85 -3.08 -16.10 6.36
N LYS A 86 -3.95 -16.98 6.87
CA LYS A 86 -4.00 -17.32 8.28
C LYS A 86 -3.57 -18.76 8.52
N GLN A 87 -2.88 -18.98 9.63
CA GLN A 87 -2.55 -20.29 10.17
C GLN A 87 -2.81 -20.28 11.68
N GLY A 88 -3.57 -21.26 12.18
CA GLY A 88 -3.95 -21.29 13.59
C GLY A 88 -4.65 -20.00 14.07
N GLY A 89 -5.44 -19.34 13.20
CA GLY A 89 -6.13 -18.08 13.50
C GLY A 89 -5.28 -16.80 13.41
N LYS A 90 -3.94 -16.91 13.29
CA LYS A 90 -3.03 -15.76 13.16
C LYS A 90 -2.79 -15.39 11.70
N ASP A 91 -2.63 -14.10 11.42
CA ASP A 91 -2.23 -13.58 10.10
C ASP A 91 -0.72 -13.84 9.90
N VAL A 92 -0.35 -14.82 9.07
CA VAL A 92 1.06 -15.16 8.81
C VAL A 92 1.61 -14.45 7.58
N ALA A 93 0.78 -14.13 6.62
CA ALA A 93 1.16 -13.38 5.44
C ALA A 93 -0.03 -12.62 4.82
N VAL A 94 0.29 -11.71 3.91
CA VAL A 94 -0.66 -11.02 3.03
C VAL A 94 -0.31 -11.37 1.60
N LEU A 95 -1.34 -11.74 0.84
CA LEU A 95 -1.29 -12.06 -0.57
C LEU A 95 -1.97 -10.91 -1.34
N SER A 96 -1.36 -10.39 -2.39
CA SER A 96 -1.97 -9.30 -3.16
C SER A 96 -1.72 -9.44 -4.66
N ILE A 97 -2.68 -8.95 -5.45
CA ILE A 97 -2.56 -8.75 -6.88
C ILE A 97 -2.77 -7.26 -7.15
N SER A 98 -1.84 -6.66 -7.90
CA SER A 98 -1.88 -5.25 -8.27
C SER A 98 -1.75 -5.10 -9.79
N ASP A 99 -2.59 -4.28 -10.39
CA ASP A 99 -2.44 -3.83 -11.77
C ASP A 99 -1.42 -2.69 -11.82
N THR A 100 -0.28 -2.90 -12.45
CA THR A 100 0.81 -1.92 -12.50
C THR A 100 0.62 -0.83 -13.56
N ILE A 101 -0.49 -0.84 -14.30
CA ILE A 101 -0.77 0.17 -15.33
C ILE A 101 -0.78 1.60 -14.76
N SER A 102 -1.18 1.75 -13.49
CA SER A 102 -1.15 3.03 -12.78
C SER A 102 0.24 3.39 -12.22
N THR A 103 1.16 2.41 -12.15
CA THR A 103 2.49 2.56 -11.57
C THR A 103 3.52 1.77 -12.39
N PRO A 104 3.83 2.18 -13.63
CA PRO A 104 4.70 1.42 -14.53
C PRO A 104 6.13 1.23 -13.99
N THR A 105 6.59 2.11 -13.10
CA THR A 105 7.86 1.95 -12.38
C THR A 105 7.90 0.69 -11.51
N THR A 106 6.75 0.19 -11.07
CA THR A 106 6.64 -1.08 -10.33
C THR A 106 6.99 -2.27 -11.22
N ALA A 107 6.45 -2.31 -12.45
CA ALA A 107 6.77 -3.34 -13.44
C ALA A 107 8.25 -3.26 -13.88
N ALA A 108 8.80 -2.05 -14.00
CA ALA A 108 10.19 -1.86 -14.40
C ALA A 108 11.21 -2.56 -13.47
N LYS A 109 10.90 -2.71 -12.19
CA LYS A 109 11.76 -3.41 -11.21
C LYS A 109 12.02 -4.88 -11.56
N PHE A 110 11.17 -5.49 -12.37
CA PHE A 110 11.31 -6.89 -12.76
C PHE A 110 12.16 -7.10 -14.01
N LYS A 111 12.43 -6.03 -14.80
CA LYS A 111 13.17 -6.13 -16.06
C LYS A 111 14.62 -6.63 -15.89
N SER A 112 15.24 -6.32 -14.77
CA SER A 112 16.62 -6.74 -14.44
C SER A 112 16.67 -8.03 -13.60
N SER A 113 15.53 -8.66 -13.34
CA SER A 113 15.51 -9.87 -12.51
C SER A 113 16.06 -11.06 -13.27
N THR A 114 17.02 -11.76 -12.66
CA THR A 114 17.51 -13.05 -13.11
C THR A 114 16.77 -14.22 -12.46
N LYS A 115 15.95 -13.94 -11.44
CA LYS A 115 15.15 -14.94 -10.72
C LYS A 115 13.78 -15.09 -11.35
N THR A 116 13.31 -16.33 -11.45
CA THR A 116 11.95 -16.65 -11.86
C THR A 116 11.24 -17.53 -10.83
N ILE A 117 9.92 -17.38 -10.72
CA ILE A 117 9.05 -18.28 -9.95
C ILE A 117 7.87 -18.64 -10.86
N ALA A 118 7.62 -19.94 -11.04
CA ALA A 118 6.60 -20.44 -11.98
C ALA A 118 6.74 -19.88 -13.42
N GLY A 119 7.99 -19.58 -13.85
CA GLY A 119 8.28 -19.02 -15.17
C GLY A 119 8.12 -17.49 -15.31
N TYR A 120 7.73 -16.79 -14.25
CA TYR A 120 7.57 -15.33 -14.25
C TYR A 120 8.73 -14.63 -13.54
N PRO A 121 9.20 -13.46 -14.01
CA PRO A 121 10.24 -12.68 -13.34
C PRO A 121 9.86 -12.40 -11.89
N ALA A 122 10.79 -12.62 -10.96
CA ALA A 122 10.57 -12.52 -9.53
C ALA A 122 11.60 -11.62 -8.85
N VAL A 123 11.15 -10.82 -7.88
CA VAL A 123 12.02 -9.97 -7.07
C VAL A 123 11.67 -10.06 -5.58
N ASN A 124 12.67 -9.95 -4.73
CA ASN A 124 12.43 -9.72 -3.31
C ASN A 124 12.16 -8.22 -3.07
N GLN A 125 11.22 -7.91 -2.20
CA GLN A 125 10.85 -6.56 -1.80
C GLN A 125 11.08 -6.39 -0.30
N GLY A 126 12.24 -5.88 0.05
CA GLY A 126 12.71 -5.87 1.43
C GLY A 126 12.95 -7.29 1.96
N ASN A 127 12.93 -7.44 3.28
CA ASN A 127 13.24 -8.73 3.94
C ASN A 127 12.03 -9.67 4.02
N ASN A 128 10.82 -9.13 3.89
CA ASN A 128 9.58 -9.86 4.16
C ASN A 128 8.65 -9.96 2.94
N GLY A 129 9.04 -9.49 1.77
CA GLY A 129 8.24 -9.50 0.56
C GLY A 129 8.89 -10.29 -0.58
N THR A 130 8.10 -11.03 -1.36
CA THR A 130 8.50 -11.64 -2.63
C THR A 130 7.37 -11.41 -3.63
N ALA A 131 7.73 -10.99 -4.85
CA ALA A 131 6.76 -10.68 -5.89
C ALA A 131 7.16 -11.26 -7.24
N VAL A 132 6.18 -11.54 -8.09
CA VAL A 132 6.35 -11.90 -9.50
C VAL A 132 5.58 -10.91 -10.37
N LEU A 133 6.04 -10.68 -11.61
CA LEU A 133 5.33 -9.92 -12.62
C LEU A 133 4.74 -10.87 -13.65
N VAL A 134 3.42 -10.81 -13.82
CA VAL A 134 2.64 -11.69 -14.69
C VAL A 134 2.12 -10.90 -15.88
N GLY A 135 2.41 -11.36 -17.09
CA GLY A 135 1.96 -10.74 -18.34
C GLY A 135 2.41 -9.28 -18.48
N ASP A 136 3.60 -8.93 -17.98
CA ASP A 136 4.18 -7.58 -17.99
C ASP A 136 3.30 -6.48 -17.35
N ARG A 137 2.23 -6.88 -16.65
CA ARG A 137 1.23 -5.98 -16.13
C ARG A 137 0.84 -6.23 -14.67
N TYR A 138 0.67 -7.49 -14.25
CA TYR A 138 0.13 -7.79 -12.93
C TYR A 138 1.22 -8.20 -11.96
N GLN A 139 1.42 -7.42 -10.89
CA GLN A 139 2.29 -7.83 -9.79
C GLN A 139 1.51 -8.71 -8.83
N VAL A 140 1.97 -9.94 -8.63
CA VAL A 140 1.50 -10.82 -7.56
C VAL A 140 2.55 -10.82 -6.46
N LYS A 141 2.16 -10.43 -5.25
CA LYS A 141 3.08 -10.28 -4.12
C LYS A 141 2.58 -11.01 -2.89
N ILE A 142 3.52 -11.61 -2.17
CA ILE A 142 3.30 -12.12 -0.81
C ILE A 142 4.23 -11.39 0.15
N GLN A 143 3.67 -10.95 1.26
CA GLN A 143 4.39 -10.27 2.32
C GLN A 143 4.17 -11.00 3.63
N SER A 144 5.25 -11.51 4.24
CA SER A 144 5.22 -12.13 5.57
C SER A 144 4.76 -11.13 6.64
N ARG A 145 3.92 -11.58 7.54
CA ARG A 145 3.47 -10.86 8.74
C ARG A 145 4.02 -11.52 10.02
N ASP A 146 4.39 -12.78 9.91
CA ASP A 146 5.02 -13.54 10.98
C ASP A 146 6.42 -13.99 10.53
N PRO A 147 7.45 -13.90 11.37
CA PRO A 147 8.82 -14.33 11.05
C PRO A 147 8.93 -15.82 10.67
N SER A 148 8.03 -16.66 11.16
CA SER A 148 7.98 -18.09 10.82
C SER A 148 7.58 -18.35 9.36
N PHE A 149 6.91 -17.37 8.72
CA PHE A 149 6.55 -17.44 7.30
C PHE A 149 7.73 -16.92 6.46
N THR A 150 8.59 -17.82 6.08
CA THR A 150 9.91 -17.56 5.47
C THR A 150 9.84 -17.12 4.00
N GLN A 151 10.98 -16.80 3.41
CA GLN A 151 11.07 -16.54 1.96
C GLN A 151 10.68 -17.79 1.15
N SER A 152 11.11 -18.97 1.57
CA SER A 152 10.76 -20.23 0.91
C SER A 152 9.24 -20.45 0.89
N ASP A 153 8.56 -20.12 2.01
CA ASP A 153 7.11 -20.20 2.08
C ASP A 153 6.44 -19.24 1.13
N ARG A 154 6.94 -17.97 1.04
CA ARG A 154 6.41 -17.01 0.07
C ARG A 154 6.54 -17.50 -1.37
N GLU A 155 7.69 -18.08 -1.73
CA GLU A 155 7.94 -18.61 -3.08
C GLU A 155 7.04 -19.82 -3.39
N ALA A 156 6.86 -20.71 -2.43
CA ALA A 156 5.96 -21.86 -2.56
C ALA A 156 4.49 -21.42 -2.70
N TRP A 157 4.08 -20.38 -1.95
CA TRP A 157 2.72 -19.86 -2.04
C TRP A 157 2.47 -19.04 -3.31
N LEU A 158 3.47 -18.34 -3.87
CA LEU A 158 3.35 -17.69 -5.18
C LEU A 158 3.00 -18.68 -6.29
N GLN A 159 3.54 -19.89 -6.24
CA GLN A 159 3.25 -20.94 -7.22
C GLN A 159 1.81 -21.48 -7.14
N LYS A 160 1.10 -21.25 -6.02
CA LYS A 160 -0.29 -21.68 -5.85
C LYS A 160 -1.32 -20.73 -6.49
N PHE A 161 -0.91 -19.51 -6.88
CA PHE A 161 -1.78 -18.62 -7.64
C PHE A 161 -2.05 -19.17 -9.05
N ASN A 162 -3.22 -18.88 -9.59
CA ASN A 162 -3.49 -19.14 -11.00
C ASN A 162 -2.83 -18.08 -11.89
N LEU A 163 -1.48 -18.10 -11.94
CA LEU A 163 -0.69 -17.10 -12.68
C LEU A 163 -0.95 -17.18 -14.19
N ASN A 164 -1.12 -18.39 -14.74
CA ASN A 164 -1.46 -18.56 -16.16
C ASN A 164 -2.84 -17.99 -16.52
N GLY A 165 -3.82 -18.12 -15.63
CA GLY A 165 -5.12 -17.49 -15.81
C GLY A 165 -5.01 -15.96 -15.75
N LEU A 166 -4.21 -15.44 -14.80
CA LEU A 166 -3.99 -14.00 -14.63
C LEU A 166 -3.27 -13.37 -15.85
N SER A 167 -2.30 -14.07 -16.46
CA SER A 167 -1.58 -13.56 -17.63
C SER A 167 -2.48 -13.35 -18.86
N ARG A 168 -3.65 -13.98 -18.88
CA ARG A 168 -4.65 -13.89 -19.96
C ARG A 168 -5.77 -12.87 -19.67
N LEU A 169 -5.76 -12.26 -18.51
CA LEU A 169 -6.71 -11.22 -18.14
C LEU A 169 -6.38 -9.96 -18.97
N LYS A 170 -7.36 -9.51 -19.75
CA LYS A 170 -7.23 -8.38 -20.71
C LYS A 170 -7.82 -7.12 -20.12
#